data_36ff2cd3221cfc2d106b6339f16e010b
#
_entry.id   36ff2cd3221cfc2d106b6339f16e010b
#
_cell.length_a   1.000
_cell.length_b   1.000
_cell.length_c   1.000
_cell.angle_alpha   90.00
_cell.angle_beta   90.00
_cell.angle_gamma   90.00
#
_symmetry.space_group_name_H-M   'P 1'
#
loop_
_entity.id
_entity.type
_entity.pdbx_description
1 polymer ?
#
loop_
_entity_poly.entity_id
_entity_poly.type
_entity_poly.pdbx_seq_one_letter_code
_entity_poly.pdbx_strand_id
1 'polypeptide(L)'
;MEFDYSPKAEVLRERLLAFFDTHIYPNERVFHEEIARNRRDGNAWRAVTLLDTLKDEARAAGLWNLFLPESDRGAGLSNLDYAPLCEIMGRVPWAPEVFNCNAPDTGNMETLERYASDDQKREWLEPLLDGTIRSAFLMTEPEVASSDATNIRTRIERDGDSYLINGHKWWSSGAGDPRCKLYIVMGKTDPEAPRHAQQSMILVPSNAPGITVHRPLNVFGYDDAPHGHMEITLENVRVPADNLLLGEGRGFEIAQGRLGPGRIHHCMRLIGLAERALELMCRRTLQRVAFGKPIAQQTVTQERIAEARCLIDQARLLTLNAAWKMDRVGNKEARREIAMIKVVAPNMACQVIDWAIQAHGGGGVSDDFPLAYAYASARTLRFADGPDEVHRNAIAKLELARYSAA
;
A
#
# COMPACT_ATOMS: atom_id res chain seq x y z
N MET A 1 21.74 15.52 -8.73
CA MET A 1 20.37 15.26 -8.32
C MET A 1 20.04 16.25 -7.22
N GLU A 2 19.07 17.07 -7.46
CA GLU A 2 18.52 17.95 -6.44
C GLU A 2 17.29 17.22 -5.87
N PHE A 3 17.27 17.04 -4.56
CA PHE A 3 16.15 16.46 -3.84
C PHE A 3 15.40 17.53 -3.02
N ASP A 4 15.52 18.79 -3.46
CA ASP A 4 14.79 19.88 -2.83
C ASP A 4 13.30 19.72 -3.12
N TYR A 5 12.50 19.81 -2.09
CA TYR A 5 11.04 19.77 -2.21
C TYR A 5 10.51 21.13 -2.63
N SER A 6 9.37 21.15 -3.32
CA SER A 6 8.72 22.41 -3.64
C SER A 6 8.30 23.17 -2.36
N PRO A 7 8.19 24.51 -2.42
CA PRO A 7 7.69 25.29 -1.28
C PRO A 7 6.32 24.81 -0.79
N LYS A 8 5.47 24.31 -1.70
CA LYS A 8 4.17 23.72 -1.37
C LYS A 8 4.31 22.45 -0.55
N ALA A 9 5.22 21.57 -0.94
CA ALA A 9 5.48 20.32 -0.24
C ALA A 9 6.04 20.58 1.18
N GLU A 10 6.92 21.56 1.36
CA GLU A 10 7.42 21.94 2.67
C GLU A 10 6.32 22.46 3.59
N VAL A 11 5.43 23.34 3.11
CA VAL A 11 4.28 23.83 3.88
C VAL A 11 3.34 22.69 4.28
N LEU A 12 3.06 21.76 3.36
CA LEU A 12 2.23 20.59 3.65
C LEU A 12 2.92 19.64 4.64
N ARG A 13 4.22 19.50 4.56
CA ARG A 13 5.02 18.70 5.48
C ARG A 13 4.95 19.24 6.91
N GLU A 14 5.11 20.54 7.10
CA GLU A 14 4.98 21.18 8.42
C GLU A 14 3.58 20.99 9.00
N ARG A 15 2.54 21.21 8.19
CA ARG A 15 1.14 21.00 8.60
C ARG A 15 0.87 19.55 8.99
N LEU A 16 1.38 18.60 8.19
CA LEU A 16 1.21 17.18 8.44
C LEU A 16 1.90 16.73 9.73
N LEU A 17 3.12 17.22 10.01
CA LEU A 17 3.82 16.97 11.27
C LEU A 17 3.02 17.50 12.47
N ALA A 18 2.54 18.75 12.39
CA ALA A 18 1.70 19.33 13.44
C ALA A 18 0.40 18.52 13.64
N PHE A 19 -0.21 18.05 12.54
CA PHE A 19 -1.41 17.19 12.61
C PHE A 19 -1.12 15.85 13.27
N PHE A 20 0.05 15.25 13.00
CA PHE A 20 0.47 14.01 13.66
C PHE A 20 0.61 14.20 15.17
N ASP A 21 1.25 15.29 15.59
CA ASP A 21 1.48 15.58 17.02
C ASP A 21 0.15 15.85 17.76
N THR A 22 -0.81 16.51 17.11
CA THR A 22 -2.06 16.92 17.74
C THR A 22 -3.20 15.93 17.61
N HIS A 23 -3.25 15.14 16.51
CA HIS A 23 -4.40 14.29 16.19
C HIS A 23 -4.06 12.82 16.00
N ILE A 24 -2.87 12.44 15.50
CA ILE A 24 -2.57 11.03 15.25
C ILE A 24 -1.99 10.34 16.48
N TYR A 25 -0.85 10.81 16.99
CA TYR A 25 -0.18 10.16 18.14
C TYR A 25 -1.04 10.10 19.40
N PRO A 26 -1.78 11.14 19.79
CA PRO A 26 -2.67 11.05 20.97
C PRO A 26 -3.80 10.04 20.81
N ASN A 27 -4.20 9.73 19.57
CA ASN A 27 -5.31 8.84 19.27
C ASN A 27 -4.89 7.39 18.96
N GLU A 28 -3.61 7.04 18.98
CA GLU A 28 -3.16 5.65 18.74
C GLU A 28 -3.87 4.67 19.70
N ARG A 29 -3.91 4.99 21.01
CA ARG A 29 -4.59 4.15 22.00
C ARG A 29 -6.11 4.09 21.78
N VAL A 30 -6.74 5.22 21.48
CA VAL A 30 -8.20 5.30 21.24
C VAL A 30 -8.59 4.45 20.03
N PHE A 31 -7.79 4.48 18.95
CA PHE A 31 -8.00 3.64 17.77
C PHE A 31 -7.99 2.14 18.11
N HIS A 32 -6.98 1.68 18.83
CA HIS A 32 -6.88 0.27 19.22
C HIS A 32 -7.97 -0.16 20.21
N GLU A 33 -8.35 0.71 21.15
CA GLU A 33 -9.46 0.47 22.09
C GLU A 33 -10.81 0.34 21.34
N GLU A 34 -11.04 1.14 20.31
CA GLU A 34 -12.26 1.04 19.49
C GLU A 34 -12.31 -0.28 18.71
N ILE A 35 -11.21 -0.70 18.07
CA ILE A 35 -11.11 -2.01 17.41
C ILE A 35 -11.38 -3.13 18.40
N ALA A 36 -10.75 -3.10 19.58
CA ALA A 36 -10.96 -4.10 20.61
C ALA A 36 -12.42 -4.13 21.12
N ARG A 37 -13.06 -2.98 21.25
CA ARG A 37 -14.49 -2.87 21.58
C ARG A 37 -15.36 -3.48 20.50
N ASN A 38 -15.15 -3.13 19.22
CA ASN A 38 -15.90 -3.68 18.11
C ASN A 38 -15.81 -5.22 18.07
N ARG A 39 -14.64 -5.78 18.36
CA ARG A 39 -14.44 -7.25 18.49
C ARG A 39 -15.26 -7.84 19.63
N ARG A 40 -15.22 -7.23 20.82
CA ARG A 40 -16.00 -7.69 21.99
C ARG A 40 -17.51 -7.63 21.73
N ASP A 41 -17.96 -6.63 20.97
CA ASP A 41 -19.37 -6.46 20.57
C ASP A 41 -19.80 -7.43 19.45
N GLY A 42 -18.91 -8.34 19.02
CA GLY A 42 -19.18 -9.33 17.97
C GLY A 42 -19.18 -8.74 16.55
N ASN A 43 -18.68 -7.53 16.36
CA ASN A 43 -18.62 -6.86 15.04
C ASN A 43 -17.21 -6.31 14.76
N ALA A 44 -16.23 -7.18 14.58
CA ALA A 44 -14.84 -6.81 14.27
C ALA A 44 -14.71 -5.98 12.97
N TRP A 45 -15.65 -6.14 12.06
CA TRP A 45 -15.65 -5.48 10.73
C TRP A 45 -16.35 -4.12 10.72
N ARG A 46 -16.80 -3.63 11.86
CA ARG A 46 -17.34 -2.26 11.96
C ARG A 46 -16.23 -1.24 11.68
N ALA A 47 -16.53 -0.25 10.82
CA ALA A 47 -15.64 0.88 10.60
C ALA A 47 -15.32 1.61 11.92
N VAL A 48 -14.09 2.10 12.03
CA VAL A 48 -13.63 2.83 13.23
C VAL A 48 -14.12 4.28 13.13
N THR A 49 -15.00 4.69 14.03
CA THR A 49 -15.65 6.01 13.99
C THR A 49 -14.67 7.16 14.24
N LEU A 50 -13.62 6.93 15.02
CA LEU A 50 -12.53 7.89 15.19
C LEU A 50 -11.96 8.36 13.84
N LEU A 51 -11.84 7.45 12.87
CA LEU A 51 -11.29 7.81 11.55
C LEU A 51 -12.15 8.82 10.82
N ASP A 52 -13.47 8.78 10.96
CA ASP A 52 -14.36 9.75 10.30
C ASP A 52 -14.15 11.17 10.85
N THR A 53 -14.03 11.29 12.18
CA THR A 53 -13.69 12.57 12.84
C THR A 53 -12.32 13.09 12.35
N LEU A 54 -11.30 12.22 12.32
CA LEU A 54 -9.96 12.63 11.90
C LEU A 54 -9.90 12.99 10.40
N LYS A 55 -10.71 12.35 9.56
CA LYS A 55 -10.84 12.71 8.13
C LYS A 55 -11.42 14.12 7.96
N ASP A 56 -12.42 14.48 8.74
CA ASP A 56 -13.00 15.83 8.69
C ASP A 56 -11.98 16.88 9.12
N GLU A 57 -11.21 16.62 10.18
CA GLU A 57 -10.10 17.48 10.61
C GLU A 57 -8.99 17.59 9.55
N ALA A 58 -8.64 16.48 8.89
CA ALA A 58 -7.65 16.47 7.83
C ALA A 58 -8.10 17.29 6.61
N ARG A 59 -9.39 17.20 6.23
CA ARG A 59 -9.98 18.03 5.17
C ARG A 59 -9.91 19.51 5.53
N ALA A 60 -10.33 19.86 6.76
CA ALA A 60 -10.28 21.24 7.24
C ALA A 60 -8.84 21.80 7.26
N ALA A 61 -7.85 20.95 7.52
CA ALA A 61 -6.43 21.30 7.49
C ALA A 61 -5.84 21.37 6.07
N GLY A 62 -6.60 21.01 5.01
CA GLY A 62 -6.11 20.94 3.63
C GLY A 62 -5.13 19.78 3.39
N LEU A 63 -5.30 18.68 4.14
CA LEU A 63 -4.45 17.49 4.08
C LEU A 63 -5.22 16.28 3.49
N TRP A 64 -5.97 16.51 2.42
CA TRP A 64 -6.80 15.49 1.78
C TRP A 64 -6.32 15.17 0.36
N ASN A 65 -6.32 13.90 -0.04
CA ASN A 65 -5.91 13.45 -1.37
C ASN A 65 -4.53 13.97 -1.79
N LEU A 66 -3.53 13.91 -0.92
CA LEU A 66 -2.18 14.45 -1.17
C LEU A 66 -1.42 13.69 -2.25
N PHE A 67 -1.87 12.50 -2.62
CA PHE A 67 -1.36 11.72 -3.75
C PHE A 67 -2.01 12.18 -5.09
N LEU A 68 -1.95 11.38 -6.12
CA LEU A 68 -2.51 11.59 -7.45
C LEU A 68 -1.73 12.66 -8.24
N PRO A 69 -0.47 12.37 -8.61
CA PRO A 69 0.34 13.29 -9.40
C PRO A 69 -0.28 13.54 -10.79
N GLU A 70 0.02 14.69 -11.36
CA GLU A 70 -0.43 15.08 -12.70
C GLU A 70 -1.95 15.20 -12.90
N SER A 71 -2.72 15.31 -11.81
CA SER A 71 -4.19 15.46 -11.84
C SER A 71 -4.66 16.66 -11.03
N ASP A 72 -5.62 17.41 -11.59
CA ASP A 72 -6.29 18.52 -10.91
C ASP A 72 -7.19 18.03 -9.76
N ARG A 73 -7.46 16.73 -9.68
CA ARG A 73 -8.22 16.09 -8.58
C ARG A 73 -7.36 15.79 -7.35
N GLY A 74 -6.04 15.83 -7.49
CA GLY A 74 -5.08 15.65 -6.40
C GLY A 74 -4.57 16.97 -5.84
N ALA A 75 -3.54 16.88 -5.00
CA ALA A 75 -2.89 18.07 -4.42
C ALA A 75 -1.92 18.76 -5.40
N GLY A 76 -1.76 18.28 -6.63
CA GLY A 76 -0.82 18.84 -7.62
C GLY A 76 0.64 18.71 -7.18
N LEU A 77 0.99 17.62 -6.50
CA LEU A 77 2.35 17.28 -6.08
C LEU A 77 2.98 16.29 -7.07
N SER A 78 4.28 16.42 -7.30
CA SER A 78 5.06 15.37 -7.94
C SER A 78 5.22 14.16 -7.01
N ASN A 79 5.69 13.02 -7.52
CA ASN A 79 6.03 11.88 -6.67
C ASN A 79 7.15 12.22 -5.68
N LEU A 80 8.10 13.07 -6.09
CA LEU A 80 9.17 13.55 -5.22
C LEU A 80 8.62 14.41 -4.07
N ASP A 81 7.71 15.32 -4.37
CA ASP A 81 7.06 16.19 -3.36
C ASP A 81 6.15 15.40 -2.41
N TYR A 82 5.49 14.36 -2.91
CA TYR A 82 4.64 13.49 -2.09
C TYR A 82 5.45 12.56 -1.16
N ALA A 83 6.69 12.24 -1.50
CA ALA A 83 7.52 11.30 -0.76
C ALA A 83 7.62 11.59 0.74
N PRO A 84 8.01 12.80 1.20
CA PRO A 84 8.14 13.10 2.62
C PRO A 84 6.78 13.07 3.35
N LEU A 85 5.68 13.41 2.67
CA LEU A 85 4.34 13.34 3.24
C LEU A 85 3.90 11.90 3.45
N CYS A 86 4.12 11.05 2.45
CA CYS A 86 3.83 9.62 2.52
C CYS A 86 4.68 8.92 3.59
N GLU A 87 5.94 9.32 3.76
CA GLU A 87 6.82 8.84 4.83
C GLU A 87 6.24 9.20 6.21
N ILE A 88 5.83 10.44 6.44
CA ILE A 88 5.21 10.85 7.72
C ILE A 88 3.96 10.02 7.99
N MET A 89 3.06 9.89 7.00
CA MET A 89 1.86 9.06 7.13
C MET A 89 2.18 7.60 7.47
N GLY A 90 3.28 7.06 6.96
CA GLY A 90 3.74 5.70 7.22
C GLY A 90 4.20 5.42 8.65
N ARG A 91 4.43 6.44 9.49
CA ARG A 91 4.85 6.27 10.89
C ARG A 91 3.81 5.56 11.75
N VAL A 92 2.52 5.67 11.39
CA VAL A 92 1.40 4.99 12.04
C VAL A 92 0.59 4.25 10.96
N PRO A 93 0.46 2.91 11.01
CA PRO A 93 -0.08 2.10 9.90
C PRO A 93 -1.48 2.49 9.41
N TRP A 94 -2.37 2.96 10.30
CA TRP A 94 -3.73 3.38 9.95
C TRP A 94 -3.83 4.86 9.52
N ALA A 95 -2.81 5.69 9.81
CA ALA A 95 -2.87 7.12 9.55
C ALA A 95 -3.04 7.50 8.07
N PRO A 96 -2.50 6.78 7.06
CA PRO A 96 -2.74 7.12 5.66
C PRO A 96 -4.23 7.20 5.29
N GLU A 97 -5.11 6.44 5.95
CA GLU A 97 -6.55 6.49 5.71
C GLU A 97 -7.17 7.83 6.11
N VAL A 98 -6.66 8.47 7.17
CA VAL A 98 -7.13 9.79 7.63
C VAL A 98 -7.02 10.84 6.52
N PHE A 99 -6.06 10.70 5.63
CA PHE A 99 -5.76 11.63 4.53
C PHE A 99 -6.26 11.12 3.17
N ASN A 100 -7.02 10.03 3.15
CA ASN A 100 -7.43 9.30 1.94
C ASN A 100 -6.23 8.89 1.06
N CYS A 101 -5.10 8.55 1.70
CA CYS A 101 -3.82 8.22 1.05
C CYS A 101 -3.39 6.77 1.31
N ASN A 102 -4.31 5.87 1.67
CA ASN A 102 -4.01 4.48 1.98
C ASN A 102 -4.12 3.56 0.76
N ALA A 103 -3.43 2.44 0.82
CA ALA A 103 -3.61 1.35 -0.13
C ALA A 103 -4.81 0.46 0.30
N PRO A 104 -5.54 -0.17 -0.65
CA PRO A 104 -5.30 -0.19 -2.09
C PRO A 104 -5.92 0.99 -2.84
N ASP A 105 -6.69 1.87 -2.16
CA ASP A 105 -7.51 2.90 -2.79
C ASP A 105 -6.69 3.88 -3.62
N THR A 106 -5.52 4.33 -3.14
CA THR A 106 -4.67 5.23 -3.93
C THR A 106 -4.32 4.65 -5.29
N GLY A 107 -3.89 3.39 -5.34
CA GLY A 107 -3.57 2.72 -6.61
C GLY A 107 -4.80 2.48 -7.48
N ASN A 108 -5.97 2.24 -6.89
CA ASN A 108 -7.23 2.08 -7.60
C ASN A 108 -7.73 3.43 -8.15
N MET A 109 -7.65 4.50 -7.37
CA MET A 109 -7.97 5.86 -7.83
C MET A 109 -7.05 6.33 -8.97
N GLU A 110 -5.74 6.08 -8.88
CA GLU A 110 -4.82 6.36 -9.99
C GLU A 110 -5.15 5.55 -11.25
N THR A 111 -5.57 4.29 -11.07
CA THR A 111 -6.02 3.45 -12.19
C THR A 111 -7.25 4.01 -12.86
N LEU A 112 -8.25 4.41 -12.08
CA LEU A 112 -9.47 5.03 -12.61
C LEU A 112 -9.19 6.38 -13.26
N GLU A 113 -8.35 7.21 -12.65
CA GLU A 113 -7.99 8.50 -13.24
C GLU A 113 -7.36 8.37 -14.62
N ARG A 114 -6.48 7.38 -14.81
CA ARG A 114 -5.75 7.19 -16.06
C ARG A 114 -6.54 6.44 -17.14
N TYR A 115 -7.36 5.48 -16.76
CA TYR A 115 -7.89 4.48 -17.70
C TYR A 115 -9.41 4.39 -17.76
N ALA A 116 -10.12 4.99 -16.81
CA ALA A 116 -11.57 4.94 -16.79
C ALA A 116 -12.21 5.99 -17.72
N SER A 117 -13.37 5.67 -18.24
CA SER A 117 -14.22 6.64 -18.95
C SER A 117 -14.77 7.70 -18.00
N ASP A 118 -15.31 8.80 -18.53
CA ASP A 118 -15.89 9.85 -17.71
C ASP A 118 -17.10 9.35 -16.88
N ASP A 119 -17.88 8.42 -17.41
CA ASP A 119 -19.00 7.80 -16.68
C ASP A 119 -18.49 6.94 -15.52
N GLN A 120 -17.47 6.11 -15.78
CA GLN A 120 -16.82 5.30 -14.74
C GLN A 120 -16.15 6.17 -13.67
N LYS A 121 -15.56 7.32 -14.04
CA LYS A 121 -14.98 8.28 -13.09
C LYS A 121 -16.05 8.91 -12.20
N ARG A 122 -17.17 9.32 -12.78
CA ARG A 122 -18.30 9.87 -11.98
C ARG A 122 -18.87 8.84 -11.02
N GLU A 123 -19.01 7.61 -11.46
CA GLU A 123 -19.61 6.53 -10.66
C GLU A 123 -18.69 6.05 -9.53
N TRP A 124 -17.37 5.94 -9.79
CA TRP A 124 -16.45 5.25 -8.91
C TRP A 124 -15.32 6.12 -8.37
N LEU A 125 -14.68 6.92 -9.21
CA LEU A 125 -13.52 7.72 -8.79
C LEU A 125 -13.93 8.86 -7.87
N GLU A 126 -14.99 9.60 -8.22
CA GLU A 126 -15.43 10.74 -7.41
C GLU A 126 -15.81 10.31 -5.98
N PRO A 127 -16.63 9.26 -5.75
CA PRO A 127 -16.91 8.79 -4.39
C PRO A 127 -15.68 8.24 -3.65
N LEU A 128 -14.69 7.67 -4.35
CA LEU A 128 -13.43 7.25 -3.75
C LEU A 128 -12.59 8.46 -3.31
N LEU A 129 -12.50 9.50 -4.14
CA LEU A 129 -11.81 10.75 -3.80
C LEU A 129 -12.50 11.49 -2.65
N ASP A 130 -13.82 11.42 -2.58
CA ASP A 130 -14.60 11.91 -1.44
C ASP A 130 -14.45 11.06 -0.18
N GLY A 131 -13.87 9.85 -0.30
CA GLY A 131 -13.68 8.92 0.80
C GLY A 131 -15.00 8.33 1.34
N THR A 132 -16.10 8.43 0.58
CA THR A 132 -17.42 7.88 0.96
C THR A 132 -17.51 6.38 0.70
N ILE A 133 -16.74 5.87 -0.24
CA ILE A 133 -16.57 4.44 -0.52
C ILE A 133 -15.11 4.03 -0.46
N ARG A 134 -14.89 2.71 -0.42
CA ARG A 134 -13.58 2.07 -0.50
C ARG A 134 -13.58 1.09 -1.67
N SER A 135 -12.40 0.58 -2.00
CA SER A 135 -12.22 -0.34 -3.12
C SER A 135 -11.23 -1.46 -2.80
N ALA A 136 -11.25 -2.52 -3.61
CA ALA A 136 -10.25 -3.58 -3.56
C ALA A 136 -9.74 -3.91 -4.97
N PHE A 137 -8.54 -4.50 -5.03
CA PHE A 137 -7.91 -4.94 -6.26
C PHE A 137 -7.76 -6.47 -6.24
N LEU A 138 -8.51 -7.17 -7.11
CA LEU A 138 -8.60 -8.61 -7.15
C LEU A 138 -7.73 -9.18 -8.29
N MET A 139 -6.47 -9.43 -7.99
CA MET A 139 -5.51 -9.97 -8.95
C MET A 139 -5.05 -11.39 -8.56
N THR A 140 -4.57 -11.55 -7.33
CA THR A 140 -3.90 -12.76 -6.83
C THR A 140 -4.87 -13.93 -6.69
N GLU A 141 -4.43 -15.13 -7.06
CA GLU A 141 -5.21 -16.38 -7.03
C GLU A 141 -4.49 -17.46 -6.21
N PRO A 142 -5.21 -18.30 -5.43
CA PRO A 142 -4.57 -19.32 -4.61
C PRO A 142 -3.97 -20.49 -5.41
N GLU A 143 -4.53 -20.82 -6.57
CA GLU A 143 -4.15 -22.00 -7.34
C GLU A 143 -2.94 -21.79 -8.24
N VAL A 144 -2.44 -20.53 -8.36
CA VAL A 144 -1.33 -20.21 -9.27
C VAL A 144 -0.34 -19.24 -8.63
N ALA A 145 0.91 -19.26 -9.11
CA ALA A 145 1.90 -18.26 -8.76
C ALA A 145 1.59 -16.93 -9.46
N SER A 146 0.76 -16.10 -8.82
CA SER A 146 0.26 -14.83 -9.39
C SER A 146 1.32 -13.74 -9.52
N SER A 147 2.53 -13.95 -8.99
CA SER A 147 3.70 -13.10 -9.29
C SER A 147 4.06 -13.10 -10.78
N ASP A 148 3.73 -14.15 -11.51
CA ASP A 148 3.61 -14.16 -12.95
C ASP A 148 2.13 -13.94 -13.33
N ALA A 149 1.77 -12.71 -13.67
CA ALA A 149 0.40 -12.34 -14.02
C ALA A 149 -0.18 -13.14 -15.21
N THR A 150 0.67 -13.76 -16.03
CA THR A 150 0.21 -14.60 -17.15
C THR A 150 -0.36 -15.94 -16.69
N ASN A 151 -0.14 -16.34 -15.43
CA ASN A 151 -0.70 -17.56 -14.85
C ASN A 151 -2.14 -17.40 -14.35
N ILE A 152 -2.68 -16.19 -14.27
CA ILE A 152 -4.04 -15.93 -13.79
C ILE A 152 -5.05 -16.79 -14.55
N ARG A 153 -5.97 -17.43 -13.81
CA ARG A 153 -6.97 -18.36 -14.34
C ARG A 153 -8.39 -17.79 -14.38
N THR A 154 -8.68 -16.75 -13.60
CA THR A 154 -9.97 -16.05 -13.64
C THR A 154 -10.35 -15.73 -15.07
N ARG A 155 -11.58 -16.10 -15.47
CA ARG A 155 -12.15 -15.87 -16.80
C ARG A 155 -13.06 -14.67 -16.78
N ILE A 156 -12.99 -13.86 -17.84
CA ILE A 156 -13.88 -12.75 -18.15
C ILE A 156 -14.40 -13.02 -19.56
N GLU A 157 -15.61 -13.56 -19.67
CA GLU A 157 -16.16 -14.03 -20.93
C GLU A 157 -17.28 -13.10 -21.40
N ARG A 158 -17.18 -12.63 -22.65
CA ARG A 158 -18.22 -11.75 -23.19
C ARG A 158 -19.52 -12.52 -23.44
N ASP A 159 -20.64 -11.95 -22.99
CA ASP A 159 -21.99 -12.48 -23.19
C ASP A 159 -22.93 -11.33 -23.57
N GLY A 160 -23.01 -11.05 -24.87
CA GLY A 160 -23.76 -9.93 -25.42
C GLY A 160 -23.22 -8.58 -24.95
N ASP A 161 -24.08 -7.82 -24.29
CA ASP A 161 -23.75 -6.51 -23.72
C ASP A 161 -23.17 -6.57 -22.29
N SER A 162 -22.75 -7.77 -21.87
CA SER A 162 -22.23 -8.03 -20.53
C SER A 162 -20.96 -8.86 -20.59
N TYR A 163 -20.29 -8.97 -19.45
CA TYR A 163 -19.26 -9.98 -19.19
C TYR A 163 -19.69 -10.89 -18.03
N LEU A 164 -19.35 -12.16 -18.15
CA LEU A 164 -19.44 -13.16 -17.08
C LEU A 164 -18.06 -13.42 -16.50
N ILE A 165 -17.94 -13.33 -15.19
CA ILE A 165 -16.68 -13.45 -14.47
C ILE A 165 -16.74 -14.68 -13.58
N ASN A 166 -15.75 -15.57 -13.76
CA ASN A 166 -15.59 -16.78 -12.96
C ASN A 166 -14.14 -16.88 -12.49
N GLY A 167 -13.92 -17.02 -11.18
CA GLY A 167 -12.58 -17.12 -10.62
C GLY A 167 -12.55 -17.17 -9.11
N HIS A 168 -11.35 -17.44 -8.59
CA HIS A 168 -11.06 -17.51 -7.16
C HIS A 168 -9.90 -16.57 -6.84
N LYS A 169 -10.13 -15.59 -5.99
CA LYS A 169 -9.17 -14.54 -5.61
C LYS A 169 -8.87 -14.62 -4.12
N TRP A 170 -7.65 -14.28 -3.76
CA TRP A 170 -7.26 -14.13 -2.37
C TRP A 170 -6.31 -12.94 -2.17
N TRP A 171 -5.98 -12.62 -0.94
CA TRP A 171 -5.20 -11.42 -0.58
C TRP A 171 -5.81 -10.13 -1.16
N SER A 172 -7.15 -10.10 -1.25
CA SER A 172 -7.90 -8.95 -1.73
C SER A 172 -8.02 -7.92 -0.61
N SER A 173 -6.99 -7.06 -0.49
CA SER A 173 -6.88 -6.06 0.57
C SER A 173 -8.00 -5.03 0.45
N GLY A 174 -8.60 -4.68 1.59
CA GLY A 174 -9.72 -3.72 1.66
C GLY A 174 -11.09 -4.31 1.39
N ALA A 175 -11.19 -5.56 0.88
CA ALA A 175 -12.47 -6.16 0.54
C ALA A 175 -13.33 -6.55 1.77
N GLY A 176 -12.73 -6.58 2.96
CA GLY A 176 -13.45 -6.82 4.22
C GLY A 176 -14.17 -5.59 4.77
N ASP A 177 -13.79 -4.40 4.32
CA ASP A 177 -14.37 -3.15 4.78
C ASP A 177 -15.82 -3.02 4.29
N PRO A 178 -16.82 -2.76 5.17
CA PRO A 178 -18.21 -2.62 4.77
C PRO A 178 -18.45 -1.42 3.84
N ARG A 179 -17.52 -0.48 3.80
CA ARG A 179 -17.52 0.67 2.87
C ARG A 179 -16.96 0.32 1.49
N CYS A 180 -16.35 -0.87 1.31
CA CYS A 180 -15.84 -1.31 0.01
C CYS A 180 -17.03 -1.56 -0.94
N LYS A 181 -17.11 -0.79 -2.03
CA LYS A 181 -18.19 -0.85 -3.03
C LYS A 181 -17.72 -1.26 -4.40
N LEU A 182 -16.40 -1.22 -4.64
CA LEU A 182 -15.81 -1.50 -5.95
C LEU A 182 -14.70 -2.52 -5.84
N TYR A 183 -14.72 -3.51 -6.73
CA TYR A 183 -13.60 -4.38 -7.03
C TYR A 183 -13.05 -4.09 -8.44
N ILE A 184 -11.76 -3.92 -8.57
CA ILE A 184 -11.08 -3.95 -9.87
C ILE A 184 -10.56 -5.37 -10.04
N VAL A 185 -11.17 -6.13 -10.95
CA VAL A 185 -10.87 -7.55 -11.13
C VAL A 185 -10.02 -7.77 -12.38
N MET A 186 -8.88 -8.47 -12.20
CA MET A 186 -8.05 -8.93 -13.31
C MET A 186 -8.36 -10.38 -13.67
N GLY A 187 -8.62 -10.64 -14.95
CA GLY A 187 -8.89 -11.99 -15.49
C GLY A 187 -8.53 -12.07 -16.97
N LYS A 188 -8.63 -13.29 -17.56
CA LYS A 188 -8.38 -13.52 -18.96
C LYS A 188 -9.66 -13.36 -19.77
N THR A 189 -9.63 -12.49 -20.78
CA THR A 189 -10.66 -12.34 -21.80
C THR A 189 -10.40 -13.23 -23.01
N ASP A 190 -9.13 -13.35 -23.43
CA ASP A 190 -8.73 -14.20 -24.54
C ASP A 190 -7.46 -15.00 -24.18
N PRO A 191 -7.60 -16.31 -23.85
CA PRO A 191 -6.48 -17.19 -23.54
C PRO A 191 -5.56 -17.47 -24.73
N GLU A 192 -6.07 -17.32 -25.96
CA GLU A 192 -5.33 -17.61 -27.20
C GLU A 192 -4.54 -16.38 -27.69
N ALA A 193 -4.81 -15.21 -27.15
CA ALA A 193 -4.06 -14.00 -27.47
C ALA A 193 -2.58 -14.10 -27.06
N PRO A 194 -1.69 -13.25 -27.61
CA PRO A 194 -0.32 -13.15 -27.14
C PRO A 194 -0.21 -12.98 -25.62
N ARG A 195 0.79 -13.59 -25.00
CA ARG A 195 0.94 -13.76 -23.54
C ARG A 195 0.57 -12.53 -22.68
N HIS A 196 0.91 -11.33 -23.11
CA HIS A 196 0.64 -10.10 -22.37
C HIS A 196 -0.63 -9.36 -22.80
N ALA A 197 -1.40 -9.94 -23.74
CA ALA A 197 -2.68 -9.42 -24.22
C ALA A 197 -3.85 -10.35 -23.85
N GLN A 198 -3.64 -11.35 -22.99
CA GLN A 198 -4.69 -12.28 -22.56
C GLN A 198 -5.59 -11.67 -21.47
N GLN A 199 -5.04 -10.78 -20.64
CA GLN A 199 -5.69 -10.26 -19.44
C GLN A 199 -6.38 -8.92 -19.71
N SER A 200 -7.52 -8.75 -19.05
CA SER A 200 -8.26 -7.49 -18.98
C SER A 200 -8.53 -7.12 -17.53
N MET A 201 -8.91 -5.88 -17.29
CA MET A 201 -9.42 -5.42 -16.00
C MET A 201 -10.84 -4.90 -16.13
N ILE A 202 -11.69 -5.29 -15.18
CA ILE A 202 -13.11 -4.95 -15.20
C ILE A 202 -13.56 -4.46 -13.83
N LEU A 203 -14.43 -3.46 -13.82
CA LEU A 203 -15.03 -2.89 -12.61
C LEU A 203 -16.23 -3.75 -12.20
N VAL A 204 -16.23 -4.19 -10.94
CA VAL A 204 -17.28 -5.06 -10.40
C VAL A 204 -17.81 -4.44 -9.10
N PRO A 205 -19.12 -4.09 -9.04
CA PRO A 205 -19.74 -3.71 -7.78
C PRO A 205 -19.57 -4.82 -6.73
N SER A 206 -19.18 -4.50 -5.52
CA SER A 206 -18.89 -5.53 -4.48
C SER A 206 -20.11 -6.35 -4.06
N ASN A 207 -21.31 -5.85 -4.35
CA ASN A 207 -22.60 -6.51 -4.09
C ASN A 207 -23.19 -7.23 -5.31
N ALA A 208 -22.43 -7.38 -6.40
CA ALA A 208 -22.94 -8.09 -7.58
C ALA A 208 -23.27 -9.55 -7.24
N PRO A 209 -24.38 -10.09 -7.77
CA PRO A 209 -24.72 -11.50 -7.57
C PRO A 209 -23.61 -12.43 -8.03
N GLY A 210 -23.37 -13.53 -7.29
CA GLY A 210 -22.33 -14.51 -7.58
C GLY A 210 -20.98 -14.22 -6.89
N ILE A 211 -20.90 -13.18 -6.07
CA ILE A 211 -19.71 -12.90 -5.25
C ILE A 211 -19.89 -13.54 -3.87
N THR A 212 -18.90 -14.32 -3.46
CA THR A 212 -18.81 -14.87 -2.10
C THR A 212 -17.49 -14.44 -1.46
N VAL A 213 -17.57 -13.67 -0.37
CA VAL A 213 -16.43 -13.35 0.49
C VAL A 213 -16.36 -14.42 1.58
N HIS A 214 -15.26 -15.20 1.62
CA HIS A 214 -15.15 -16.38 2.49
C HIS A 214 -14.61 -16.05 3.87
N ARG A 215 -13.39 -15.55 3.93
CA ARG A 215 -12.65 -15.35 5.19
C ARG A 215 -11.54 -14.32 5.03
N PRO A 216 -11.08 -13.71 6.12
CA PRO A 216 -9.83 -12.98 6.12
C PRO A 216 -8.64 -13.95 6.07
N LEU A 217 -7.56 -13.49 5.45
CA LEU A 217 -6.25 -14.14 5.45
C LEU A 217 -5.37 -13.42 6.46
N ASN A 218 -5.04 -14.11 7.55
CA ASN A 218 -4.31 -13.51 8.66
C ASN A 218 -2.81 -13.40 8.39
N VAL A 219 -2.25 -12.26 8.73
CA VAL A 219 -0.80 -12.04 8.71
C VAL A 219 -0.26 -12.23 10.12
N PHE A 220 0.45 -13.31 10.40
CA PHE A 220 0.95 -13.65 11.75
C PHE A 220 -0.13 -13.59 12.85
N GLY A 221 -1.38 -13.88 12.51
CA GLY A 221 -2.52 -13.83 13.43
C GLY A 221 -3.34 -12.55 13.39
N TYR A 222 -2.86 -11.48 12.74
CA TYR A 222 -3.62 -10.25 12.52
C TYR A 222 -4.56 -10.41 11.32
N ASP A 223 -5.85 -10.14 11.50
CA ASP A 223 -6.88 -10.17 10.44
C ASP A 223 -7.08 -8.83 9.73
N ASP A 224 -6.44 -7.77 10.27
CA ASP A 224 -6.50 -6.39 9.80
C ASP A 224 -7.93 -5.82 9.65
N ALA A 225 -8.89 -6.33 10.45
CA ALA A 225 -10.24 -5.78 10.46
C ALA A 225 -10.25 -4.29 10.93
N PRO A 226 -11.06 -3.44 10.30
CA PRO A 226 -12.09 -3.73 9.28
C PRO A 226 -11.58 -3.79 7.82
N HIS A 227 -10.32 -3.47 7.56
CA HIS A 227 -9.74 -3.47 6.21
C HIS A 227 -9.66 -4.88 5.62
N GLY A 228 -8.90 -5.76 6.24
CA GLY A 228 -8.75 -7.18 5.90
C GLY A 228 -8.12 -7.50 4.56
N HIS A 229 -7.70 -8.76 4.42
CA HIS A 229 -7.23 -9.35 3.17
C HIS A 229 -8.11 -10.56 2.88
N MET A 230 -9.06 -10.44 1.95
CA MET A 230 -10.12 -11.44 1.79
C MET A 230 -9.82 -12.48 0.74
N GLU A 231 -10.35 -13.69 0.97
CA GLU A 231 -10.54 -14.74 0.00
C GLU A 231 -11.93 -14.62 -0.60
N ILE A 232 -12.05 -14.58 -1.95
CA ILE A 232 -13.26 -14.25 -2.69
C ILE A 232 -13.44 -15.20 -3.87
N THR A 233 -14.62 -15.77 -4.00
CA THR A 233 -15.05 -16.52 -5.21
C THR A 233 -16.01 -15.68 -6.04
N LEU A 234 -15.83 -15.71 -7.35
CA LEU A 234 -16.67 -15.11 -8.35
C LEU A 234 -17.29 -16.24 -9.19
N GLU A 235 -18.61 -16.40 -9.14
CA GLU A 235 -19.36 -17.46 -9.84
C GLU A 235 -20.43 -16.84 -10.73
N ASN A 236 -20.19 -16.84 -12.04
CA ASN A 236 -21.08 -16.25 -13.03
C ASN A 236 -21.46 -14.78 -12.71
N VAL A 237 -20.51 -14.03 -12.16
CA VAL A 237 -20.74 -12.62 -11.84
C VAL A 237 -20.92 -11.85 -13.14
N ARG A 238 -22.10 -11.29 -13.33
CA ARG A 238 -22.48 -10.55 -14.54
C ARG A 238 -22.36 -9.05 -14.31
N VAL A 239 -21.61 -8.39 -15.21
CA VAL A 239 -21.47 -6.93 -15.22
C VAL A 239 -21.66 -6.40 -16.65
N PRO A 240 -22.11 -5.14 -16.83
CA PRO A 240 -22.20 -4.51 -18.16
C PRO A 240 -20.83 -4.49 -18.88
N ALA A 241 -20.86 -4.54 -20.20
CA ALA A 241 -19.64 -4.48 -21.01
C ALA A 241 -18.88 -3.17 -20.81
N ASP A 242 -19.58 -2.09 -20.52
CA ASP A 242 -19.00 -0.76 -20.26
C ASP A 242 -18.22 -0.68 -18.95
N ASN A 243 -18.25 -1.73 -18.11
CA ASN A 243 -17.39 -1.83 -16.91
C ASN A 243 -15.94 -2.23 -17.24
N LEU A 244 -15.66 -2.59 -18.49
CA LEU A 244 -14.30 -2.93 -18.92
C LEU A 244 -13.42 -1.66 -18.93
N LEU A 245 -12.23 -1.74 -18.30
CA LEU A 245 -11.26 -0.66 -18.31
C LEU A 245 -10.40 -0.71 -19.59
N LEU A 246 -10.30 0.40 -20.31
CA LEU A 246 -9.42 0.63 -21.45
C LEU A 246 -9.66 -0.28 -22.67
N GLY A 247 -10.19 -1.49 -22.49
CA GLY A 247 -10.46 -2.48 -23.53
C GLY A 247 -9.91 -3.87 -23.23
N GLU A 248 -10.33 -4.86 -24.03
CA GLU A 248 -9.85 -6.23 -23.90
C GLU A 248 -8.35 -6.36 -24.17
N GLY A 249 -7.68 -7.25 -23.45
CA GLY A 249 -6.24 -7.51 -23.57
C GLY A 249 -5.32 -6.43 -23.00
N ARG A 250 -5.86 -5.38 -22.37
CA ARG A 250 -5.09 -4.25 -21.82
C ARG A 250 -4.81 -4.37 -20.31
N GLY A 251 -5.20 -5.49 -19.68
CA GLY A 251 -5.05 -5.69 -18.23
C GLY A 251 -3.62 -5.67 -17.74
N PHE A 252 -2.67 -6.20 -18.51
CA PHE A 252 -1.24 -6.16 -18.16
C PHE A 252 -0.68 -4.74 -18.17
N GLU A 253 -1.05 -3.94 -19.16
CA GLU A 253 -0.68 -2.52 -19.26
C GLU A 253 -1.19 -1.73 -18.06
N ILE A 254 -2.47 -1.90 -17.70
CA ILE A 254 -3.08 -1.25 -16.54
C ILE A 254 -2.37 -1.68 -15.25
N ALA A 255 -2.07 -2.98 -15.09
CA ALA A 255 -1.34 -3.48 -13.93
C ALA A 255 0.03 -2.82 -13.78
N GLN A 256 0.79 -2.66 -14.85
CA GLN A 256 2.10 -1.99 -14.82
C GLN A 256 1.96 -0.49 -14.47
N GLY A 257 0.96 0.19 -15.01
CA GLY A 257 0.67 1.60 -14.71
C GLY A 257 0.29 1.83 -13.25
N ARG A 258 -0.48 0.90 -12.65
CA ARG A 258 -0.91 0.93 -11.24
C ARG A 258 0.22 0.61 -10.26
N LEU A 259 0.97 -0.44 -10.54
CA LEU A 259 1.95 -0.99 -9.59
C LEU A 259 3.22 -0.12 -9.48
N GLY A 260 3.56 0.68 -10.49
CA GLY A 260 4.73 1.54 -10.48
C GLY A 260 4.69 2.57 -9.35
N PRO A 261 3.74 3.51 -9.35
CA PRO A 261 3.56 4.49 -8.27
C PRO A 261 3.26 3.82 -6.93
N GLY A 262 2.41 2.79 -6.90
CA GLY A 262 2.07 2.05 -5.67
C GLY A 262 3.30 1.50 -4.95
N ARG A 263 4.29 0.98 -5.68
CA ARG A 263 5.56 0.50 -5.12
C ARG A 263 6.36 1.60 -4.43
N ILE A 264 6.39 2.80 -5.02
CA ILE A 264 7.06 3.97 -4.42
C ILE A 264 6.35 4.35 -3.13
N HIS A 265 5.03 4.46 -3.13
CA HIS A 265 4.24 4.80 -1.94
C HIS A 265 4.43 3.77 -0.81
N HIS A 266 4.48 2.47 -1.12
CA HIS A 266 4.79 1.45 -0.12
C HIS A 266 6.18 1.62 0.49
N CYS A 267 7.20 1.92 -0.33
CA CYS A 267 8.55 2.15 0.16
C CYS A 267 8.64 3.39 1.05
N MET A 268 7.97 4.48 0.68
CA MET A 268 7.90 5.71 1.49
C MET A 268 7.26 5.42 2.87
N ARG A 269 6.11 4.74 2.90
CA ARG A 269 5.46 4.36 4.18
C ARG A 269 6.34 3.46 5.04
N LEU A 270 7.08 2.52 4.44
CA LEU A 270 8.01 1.66 5.17
C LEU A 270 9.17 2.41 5.79
N ILE A 271 9.66 3.46 5.13
CA ILE A 271 10.69 4.34 5.70
C ILE A 271 10.13 5.03 6.94
N GLY A 272 8.93 5.57 6.88
CA GLY A 272 8.24 6.17 8.02
C GLY A 272 8.03 5.20 9.18
N LEU A 273 7.63 3.96 8.88
CA LEU A 273 7.45 2.91 9.88
C LEU A 273 8.77 2.54 10.56
N ALA A 274 9.87 2.46 9.80
CA ALA A 274 11.20 2.20 10.33
C ALA A 274 11.71 3.39 11.19
N GLU A 275 11.43 4.64 10.79
CA GLU A 275 11.71 5.83 11.61
C GLU A 275 11.01 5.77 12.97
N ARG A 276 9.72 5.39 12.97
CA ARG A 276 8.95 5.22 14.22
C ARG A 276 9.54 4.12 15.08
N ALA A 277 9.94 3.00 14.50
CA ALA A 277 10.57 1.89 15.22
C ALA A 277 11.91 2.30 15.83
N LEU A 278 12.74 3.02 15.09
CA LEU A 278 14.02 3.57 15.59
C LEU A 278 13.81 4.57 16.74
N GLU A 279 12.83 5.46 16.61
CA GLU A 279 12.45 6.40 17.68
C GLU A 279 12.05 5.65 18.96
N LEU A 280 11.17 4.65 18.86
CA LEU A 280 10.73 3.83 19.99
C LEU A 280 11.93 3.07 20.60
N MET A 281 12.83 2.52 19.79
CA MET A 281 14.05 1.85 20.24
C MET A 281 14.94 2.80 21.03
N CYS A 282 15.19 4.00 20.52
CA CYS A 282 16.00 5.01 21.21
C CYS A 282 15.39 5.41 22.54
N ARG A 283 14.11 5.76 22.58
CA ARG A 283 13.39 6.14 23.81
C ARG A 283 13.44 5.01 24.84
N ARG A 284 13.16 3.77 24.41
CA ARG A 284 13.16 2.58 25.28
C ARG A 284 14.54 2.35 25.91
N THR A 285 15.58 2.36 25.10
CA THR A 285 16.95 2.03 25.55
C THR A 285 17.57 3.09 26.46
N LEU A 286 17.17 4.37 26.31
CA LEU A 286 17.53 5.44 27.21
C LEU A 286 16.87 5.31 28.60
N GLN A 287 15.63 4.83 28.65
CA GLN A 287 14.86 4.72 29.89
C GLN A 287 15.16 3.43 30.69
N ARG A 288 15.55 2.35 30.02
CA ARG A 288 15.74 1.03 30.67
C ARG A 288 17.18 0.87 31.15
N VAL A 289 17.30 0.52 32.43
CA VAL A 289 18.59 0.25 33.08
C VAL A 289 18.77 -1.26 33.26
N ALA A 290 19.89 -1.80 32.79
CA ALA A 290 20.33 -3.18 33.03
C ALA A 290 21.83 -3.19 33.33
N PHE A 291 22.21 -4.04 34.28
CA PHE A 291 23.62 -4.14 34.73
C PHE A 291 24.23 -2.77 35.16
N GLY A 292 23.41 -1.96 35.85
CA GLY A 292 23.83 -0.68 36.44
C GLY A 292 23.91 0.49 35.49
N LYS A 293 23.54 0.35 34.19
CA LYS A 293 23.57 1.47 33.23
C LYS A 293 22.41 1.39 32.22
N PRO A 294 22.01 2.52 31.60
CA PRO A 294 21.04 2.50 30.52
C PRO A 294 21.43 1.53 29.41
N ILE A 295 20.45 0.83 28.82
CA ILE A 295 20.68 -0.10 27.69
C ILE A 295 21.34 0.65 26.51
N ALA A 296 21.01 1.93 26.30
CA ALA A 296 21.62 2.80 25.29
C ALA A 296 23.17 2.94 25.42
N GLN A 297 23.74 2.61 26.58
CA GLN A 297 25.19 2.61 26.81
C GLN A 297 25.85 1.25 26.53
N GLN A 298 25.09 0.25 26.07
CA GLN A 298 25.66 -1.02 25.61
C GLN A 298 26.13 -0.89 24.18
N THR A 299 27.34 -1.37 23.86
CA THR A 299 27.96 -1.21 22.55
C THR A 299 27.07 -1.79 21.41
N VAL A 300 26.50 -2.98 21.61
CA VAL A 300 25.60 -3.62 20.61
C VAL A 300 24.34 -2.79 20.35
N THR A 301 23.85 -2.04 21.36
CA THR A 301 22.68 -1.16 21.17
C THR A 301 23.06 0.06 20.35
N GLN A 302 24.21 0.66 20.63
CA GLN A 302 24.73 1.81 19.88
C GLN A 302 25.00 1.44 18.41
N GLU A 303 25.60 0.27 18.18
CA GLU A 303 25.84 -0.27 16.84
C GLU A 303 24.52 -0.41 16.05
N ARG A 304 23.49 -1.04 16.64
CA ARG A 304 22.18 -1.20 16.00
C ARG A 304 21.48 0.12 15.70
N ILE A 305 21.57 1.10 16.61
CA ILE A 305 20.99 2.44 16.39
C ILE A 305 21.71 3.15 15.23
N ALA A 306 23.04 3.09 15.18
CA ALA A 306 23.83 3.68 14.11
C ALA A 306 23.55 3.02 12.76
N GLU A 307 23.54 1.68 12.73
CA GLU A 307 23.24 0.90 11.52
C GLU A 307 21.80 1.15 11.04
N ALA A 308 20.82 1.19 11.95
CA ALA A 308 19.44 1.51 11.61
C ALA A 308 19.33 2.89 10.93
N ARG A 309 20.04 3.91 11.45
CA ARG A 309 20.08 5.24 10.83
C ARG A 309 20.65 5.17 9.42
N CYS A 310 21.79 4.50 9.24
CA CYS A 310 22.42 4.35 7.93
C CYS A 310 21.48 3.64 6.93
N LEU A 311 20.84 2.55 7.32
CA LEU A 311 19.95 1.77 6.47
C LEU A 311 18.69 2.57 6.07
N ILE A 312 18.10 3.31 7.01
CA ILE A 312 16.92 4.15 6.74
C ILE A 312 17.29 5.25 5.72
N ASP A 313 18.40 5.95 5.91
CA ASP A 313 18.79 7.05 5.03
C ASP A 313 19.20 6.56 3.64
N GLN A 314 19.87 5.40 3.53
CA GLN A 314 20.14 4.74 2.26
C GLN A 314 18.84 4.39 1.52
N ALA A 315 17.86 3.79 2.20
CA ALA A 315 16.57 3.43 1.61
C ALA A 315 15.79 4.69 1.19
N ARG A 316 15.81 5.75 2.01
CA ARG A 316 15.16 7.04 1.69
C ARG A 316 15.76 7.67 0.44
N LEU A 317 17.07 7.84 0.38
CA LEU A 317 17.73 8.45 -0.78
C LEU A 317 17.49 7.64 -2.06
N LEU A 318 17.51 6.32 -1.98
CA LEU A 318 17.19 5.46 -3.13
C LEU A 318 15.73 5.63 -3.57
N THR A 319 14.80 5.77 -2.61
CA THR A 319 13.37 5.95 -2.89
C THR A 319 13.11 7.34 -3.49
N LEU A 320 13.74 8.39 -2.97
CA LEU A 320 13.68 9.74 -3.56
C LEU A 320 14.23 9.75 -4.99
N ASN A 321 15.33 9.03 -5.25
CA ASN A 321 15.87 8.88 -6.61
C ASN A 321 14.89 8.19 -7.56
N ALA A 322 14.17 7.16 -7.09
CA ALA A 322 13.16 6.49 -7.90
C ALA A 322 11.97 7.42 -8.20
N ALA A 323 11.49 8.19 -7.20
CA ALA A 323 10.42 9.17 -7.36
C ALA A 323 10.83 10.29 -8.34
N TRP A 324 11.99 10.90 -8.13
CA TRP A 324 12.56 11.94 -9.00
C TRP A 324 12.71 11.47 -10.46
N LYS A 325 13.17 10.25 -10.66
CA LYS A 325 13.31 9.67 -11.99
C LYS A 325 11.96 9.39 -12.63
N MET A 326 11.00 8.88 -11.87
CA MET A 326 9.65 8.62 -12.37
C MET A 326 8.96 9.92 -12.84
N ASP A 327 9.10 11.02 -12.10
CA ASP A 327 8.55 12.33 -12.48
C ASP A 327 9.14 12.88 -13.79
N ARG A 328 10.39 12.53 -14.12
CA ARG A 328 11.09 13.06 -15.30
C ARG A 328 10.95 12.21 -16.55
N VAL A 329 10.98 10.88 -16.40
CA VAL A 329 11.05 9.96 -17.56
C VAL A 329 9.95 8.90 -17.55
N GLY A 330 9.05 8.93 -16.56
CA GLY A 330 7.93 8.01 -16.42
C GLY A 330 8.31 6.64 -15.86
N ASN A 331 7.27 5.88 -15.56
CA ASN A 331 7.36 4.58 -14.88
C ASN A 331 8.21 3.54 -15.64
N LYS A 332 8.08 3.49 -16.97
CA LYS A 332 8.78 2.49 -17.81
C LYS A 332 10.30 2.65 -17.74
N GLU A 333 10.80 3.87 -17.80
CA GLU A 333 12.24 4.17 -17.77
C GLU A 333 12.80 4.12 -16.33
N ALA A 334 11.99 4.42 -15.32
CA ALA A 334 12.36 4.33 -13.90
C ALA A 334 12.26 2.89 -13.34
N ARG A 335 11.89 1.89 -14.14
CA ARG A 335 11.61 0.51 -13.70
C ARG A 335 12.74 -0.15 -12.91
N ARG A 336 14.02 0.18 -13.20
CA ARG A 336 15.17 -0.35 -12.45
C ARG A 336 15.19 0.19 -11.03
N GLU A 337 15.06 1.49 -10.88
CA GLU A 337 15.05 2.18 -9.59
C GLU A 337 13.84 1.74 -8.76
N ILE A 338 12.67 1.61 -9.37
CA ILE A 338 11.46 1.07 -8.73
C ILE A 338 11.66 -0.36 -8.25
N ALA A 339 12.31 -1.22 -9.04
CA ALA A 339 12.65 -2.57 -8.61
C ALA A 339 13.65 -2.58 -7.44
N MET A 340 14.66 -1.69 -7.47
CA MET A 340 15.68 -1.60 -6.42
C MET A 340 15.06 -1.20 -5.06
N ILE A 341 14.19 -0.20 -5.02
CA ILE A 341 13.56 0.24 -3.77
C ILE A 341 12.66 -0.84 -3.18
N LYS A 342 11.98 -1.62 -4.01
CA LYS A 342 11.12 -2.73 -3.57
C LYS A 342 11.91 -3.90 -2.94
N VAL A 343 13.20 -4.01 -3.21
CA VAL A 343 14.09 -4.94 -2.49
C VAL A 343 14.61 -4.27 -1.22
N VAL A 344 15.10 -3.04 -1.31
CA VAL A 344 15.83 -2.37 -0.22
C VAL A 344 14.90 -1.96 0.92
N ALA A 345 13.83 -1.22 0.66
CA ALA A 345 13.00 -0.62 1.71
C ALA A 345 12.27 -1.65 2.59
N PRO A 346 11.63 -2.73 2.06
CA PRO A 346 11.00 -3.72 2.92
C PRO A 346 11.99 -4.52 3.77
N ASN A 347 13.17 -4.85 3.23
CA ASN A 347 14.21 -5.56 4.00
C ASN A 347 14.79 -4.68 5.10
N MET A 348 15.07 -3.40 4.81
CA MET A 348 15.48 -2.40 5.79
C MET A 348 14.46 -2.26 6.92
N ALA A 349 13.17 -2.09 6.58
CA ALA A 349 12.12 -1.92 7.59
C ALA A 349 12.00 -3.15 8.50
N CYS A 350 12.00 -4.37 7.95
CA CYS A 350 11.99 -5.60 8.75
C CYS A 350 13.19 -5.65 9.71
N GLN A 351 14.39 -5.29 9.26
CA GLN A 351 15.61 -5.34 10.08
C GLN A 351 15.55 -4.31 11.22
N VAL A 352 15.18 -3.06 10.93
CA VAL A 352 15.11 -2.01 11.95
C VAL A 352 14.03 -2.31 12.99
N ILE A 353 12.86 -2.78 12.55
CA ILE A 353 11.76 -3.15 13.46
C ILE A 353 12.16 -4.35 14.33
N ASP A 354 12.85 -5.36 13.78
CA ASP A 354 13.37 -6.50 14.55
C ASP A 354 14.31 -6.05 15.68
N TRP A 355 15.24 -5.13 15.39
CA TRP A 355 16.11 -4.57 16.41
C TRP A 355 15.35 -3.77 17.48
N ALA A 356 14.30 -3.04 17.06
CA ALA A 356 13.41 -2.34 18.00
C ALA A 356 12.64 -3.32 18.90
N ILE A 357 12.11 -4.42 18.34
CA ILE A 357 11.47 -5.50 19.09
C ILE A 357 12.45 -6.06 20.12
N GLN A 358 13.67 -6.40 19.69
CA GLN A 358 14.70 -6.94 20.57
C GLN A 358 15.04 -5.98 21.73
N ALA A 359 15.09 -4.67 21.46
CA ALA A 359 15.37 -3.65 22.49
C ALA A 359 14.20 -3.51 23.51
N HIS A 360 12.98 -3.88 23.12
CA HIS A 360 11.81 -3.88 24.01
C HIS A 360 11.68 -5.17 24.81
N GLY A 361 12.38 -6.25 24.41
CA GLY A 361 12.24 -7.56 25.03
C GLY A 361 10.83 -8.15 24.83
N GLY A 362 10.26 -8.81 25.84
CA GLY A 362 8.90 -9.37 25.76
C GLY A 362 7.82 -8.37 25.38
N GLY A 363 7.96 -7.10 25.76
CA GLY A 363 7.04 -6.03 25.34
C GLY A 363 7.05 -5.80 23.83
N GLY A 364 8.18 -6.03 23.16
CA GLY A 364 8.28 -5.83 21.71
C GLY A 364 7.47 -6.82 20.86
N VAL A 365 7.09 -7.97 21.43
CA VAL A 365 6.25 -8.99 20.77
C VAL A 365 4.82 -9.01 21.32
N SER A 366 4.47 -8.10 22.25
CA SER A 366 3.14 -7.94 22.81
C SER A 366 2.39 -6.77 22.16
N ASP A 367 1.10 -6.64 22.48
CA ASP A 367 0.25 -5.53 22.04
C ASP A 367 0.48 -4.22 22.83
N ASP A 368 1.39 -4.23 23.84
CA ASP A 368 1.76 -3.03 24.60
C ASP A 368 2.54 -2.00 23.78
N PHE A 369 3.16 -2.46 22.68
CA PHE A 369 3.90 -1.62 21.72
C PHE A 369 3.49 -1.97 20.27
N PRO A 370 3.53 -1.02 19.34
CA PRO A 370 3.07 -1.26 17.97
C PRO A 370 4.05 -2.10 17.12
N LEU A 371 5.13 -2.61 17.71
CA LEU A 371 6.26 -3.18 16.98
C LEU A 371 5.96 -4.54 16.33
N ALA A 372 5.23 -5.42 17.03
CA ALA A 372 4.86 -6.72 16.49
C ALA A 372 3.97 -6.58 15.24
N TYR A 373 2.95 -5.73 15.31
CA TYR A 373 2.10 -5.41 14.17
C TYR A 373 2.88 -4.69 13.04
N ALA A 374 3.76 -3.74 13.40
CA ALA A 374 4.62 -3.06 12.45
C ALA A 374 5.52 -4.05 11.69
N TYR A 375 6.09 -5.05 12.37
CA TYR A 375 6.89 -6.11 11.75
C TYR A 375 6.03 -6.96 10.80
N ALA A 376 4.86 -7.40 11.24
CA ALA A 376 3.93 -8.17 10.43
C ALA A 376 3.58 -7.42 9.14
N SER A 377 3.20 -6.14 9.25
CA SER A 377 2.90 -5.27 8.12
C SER A 377 4.10 -5.11 7.17
N ALA A 378 5.29 -4.76 7.69
CA ALA A 378 6.51 -4.61 6.88
C ALA A 378 6.89 -5.91 6.15
N ARG A 379 6.71 -7.07 6.81
CA ARG A 379 7.07 -8.38 6.25
C ARG A 379 6.23 -8.73 5.02
N THR A 380 4.97 -8.32 4.96
CA THR A 380 4.11 -8.57 3.80
C THR A 380 4.61 -7.85 2.55
N LEU A 381 5.23 -6.68 2.70
CA LEU A 381 5.71 -5.87 1.58
C LEU A 381 6.97 -6.43 0.89
N ARG A 382 7.52 -7.52 1.40
CA ARG A 382 8.57 -8.28 0.69
C ARG A 382 8.00 -9.15 -0.45
N PHE A 383 6.68 -9.32 -0.52
CA PHE A 383 6.01 -10.05 -1.60
C PHE A 383 4.79 -9.31 -2.19
N ALA A 384 4.12 -8.41 -1.48
CA ALA A 384 3.07 -7.57 -2.05
C ALA A 384 3.63 -6.66 -3.17
N ASP A 385 2.89 -6.46 -4.24
CA ASP A 385 3.32 -5.76 -5.46
C ASP A 385 4.57 -6.35 -6.13
N GLY A 386 4.78 -7.65 -5.97
CA GLY A 386 5.89 -8.43 -6.47
C GLY A 386 6.89 -8.80 -5.38
N PRO A 387 7.24 -10.10 -5.28
CA PRO A 387 8.22 -10.58 -4.30
C PRO A 387 9.65 -10.11 -4.62
N ASP A 388 10.52 -10.13 -3.59
CA ASP A 388 11.94 -9.77 -3.69
C ASP A 388 12.61 -10.42 -4.92
N GLU A 389 12.30 -11.69 -5.20
CA GLU A 389 12.89 -12.49 -6.28
C GLU A 389 12.53 -11.93 -7.67
N VAL A 390 11.28 -11.50 -7.87
CA VAL A 390 10.84 -10.88 -9.12
C VAL A 390 11.61 -9.59 -9.38
N HIS A 391 11.76 -8.76 -8.34
CA HIS A 391 12.49 -7.50 -8.46
C HIS A 391 13.99 -7.72 -8.66
N ARG A 392 14.63 -8.65 -7.93
CA ARG A 392 16.03 -9.02 -8.11
C ARG A 392 16.29 -9.54 -9.51
N ASN A 393 15.41 -10.41 -10.05
CA ASN A 393 15.51 -10.91 -11.42
C ASN A 393 15.39 -9.77 -12.46
N ALA A 394 14.46 -8.81 -12.22
CA ALA A 394 14.32 -7.66 -13.11
C ALA A 394 15.57 -6.77 -13.10
N ILE A 395 16.14 -6.50 -11.93
CA ILE A 395 17.39 -5.73 -11.80
C ILE A 395 18.54 -6.44 -12.54
N ALA A 396 18.72 -7.73 -12.29
CA ALA A 396 19.80 -8.51 -12.91
C ALA A 396 19.68 -8.54 -14.45
N LYS A 397 18.47 -8.75 -14.99
CA LYS A 397 18.22 -8.71 -16.43
C LYS A 397 18.56 -7.35 -17.04
N LEU A 398 18.16 -6.26 -16.40
CA LEU A 398 18.45 -4.90 -16.86
C LEU A 398 19.95 -4.58 -16.80
N GLU A 399 20.64 -5.08 -15.79
CA GLU A 399 22.10 -4.89 -15.69
C GLU A 399 22.84 -5.70 -16.76
N LEU A 400 22.54 -6.99 -16.90
CA LEU A 400 23.16 -7.86 -17.91
C LEU A 400 22.91 -7.37 -19.34
N ALA A 401 21.73 -6.82 -19.64
CA ALA A 401 21.43 -6.27 -20.97
C ALA A 401 22.37 -5.14 -21.41
N ARG A 402 23.02 -4.45 -20.46
CA ARG A 402 24.02 -3.40 -20.77
C ARG A 402 25.31 -3.94 -21.36
N TYR A 403 25.59 -5.21 -21.15
CA TYR A 403 26.82 -5.89 -21.57
C TYR A 403 26.60 -6.92 -22.69
N SER A 404 25.33 -7.27 -22.99
CA SER A 404 25.00 -8.26 -24.03
C SER A 404 24.82 -7.65 -25.43
N ALA A 405 24.92 -6.31 -25.58
CA ALA A 405 24.81 -5.59 -26.83
C ALA A 405 26.19 -5.22 -27.45
N ALA A 406 27.25 -5.96 -27.10
CA ALA A 406 28.59 -5.82 -27.67
C ALA A 406 28.90 -6.95 -28.64
#